data_7c419130e0fb8ae16d72be0d50388b86
#
_entry.id   7c419130e0fb8ae16d72be0d50388b86
#
_cell.length_a   1.000
_cell.length_b   1.000
_cell.length_c   1.000
_cell.angle_alpha   90.00
_cell.angle_beta   90.00
_cell.angle_gamma   90.00
#
_symmetry.space_group_name_H-M   'P 1'
#
loop_
_entity.id
_entity.type
_entity.pdbx_description
1 polymer ?
#
loop_
_entity_poly.entity_id
_entity_poly.type
_entity_poly.pdbx_seq_one_letter_code
_entity_poly.pdbx_strand_id
1 'polypeptide(L)'
;MTIDRTKLGSLLVVSLMISGFVLPLAASFGTQPTKTIEFVSSDFTWQTFNRNMNVTTFVSPDGSKDELWHFLQSAEESIYVEIYGVNNPYILELIHELNAVKPTLDMKFLLGWNSLGYPNPNKYVANNLTLLGYPVKWTNSSDFTYAHQKFVIIDNETTIAHSGNWAKTSFPEDGKKANREWSIVMTDVEVTNYYRSVFDYDWGRGTDYDSGTHGTGDPLTFTGDNSTYPRPFADAGEFSGPMNVTPIFSPDTSLQGILYCINSAQATLDIQIPYFTSIGDAGAVDQVVDAILAAKARGVTVRVISEEEKDWLEIEEIFQDHGIPIVWQDTRWFTANHNKGIIVDGRLVLISSINYSDGSITANREAGVIIENEEVAQWYLDIFDFDWGIGDCDAMNEVNVYWSPNIPTSSTTINVTVYAHMLNSTNLDEVSLGVRIGTGAWSNYSIIEHIHNSEEGDLESYSRLLPAQADGTNITVQASIRIGSTWYVGMEMVIRVRNSIGSLPTTTTTTTVDQLMQFLIDWGIYIAAAIAAVILGIVFQRRR
;
A
#
# COMPACT_ATOMS: atom_id res chain seq x y z
N MET A 1 -40.88 -10.98 1.64
CA MET A 1 -41.84 -10.90 2.75
C MET A 1 -41.58 -9.52 3.37
N THR A 2 -42.28 -8.52 2.89
CA THR A 2 -42.10 -7.10 3.20
C THR A 2 -42.50 -6.86 4.65
N ILE A 3 -41.54 -6.48 5.48
CA ILE A 3 -41.79 -6.07 6.87
C ILE A 3 -42.04 -4.56 6.87
N ASP A 4 -43.29 -4.22 7.15
CA ASP A 4 -43.81 -2.86 7.29
C ASP A 4 -43.19 -2.16 8.51
N ARG A 5 -42.39 -1.12 8.27
CA ARG A 5 -41.64 -0.34 9.26
C ARG A 5 -42.51 0.64 10.10
N THR A 6 -43.82 0.61 9.94
CA THR A 6 -44.75 1.52 10.67
C THR A 6 -45.26 0.95 12.01
N LYS A 7 -44.84 -0.22 12.46
CA LYS A 7 -45.33 -0.84 13.71
C LYS A 7 -44.34 -0.93 14.88
N LEU A 8 -43.13 -0.37 14.76
CA LEU A 8 -42.18 -0.35 15.89
C LEU A 8 -42.23 0.93 16.76
N GLY A 9 -43.00 1.93 16.34
CA GLY A 9 -43.18 3.19 17.11
C GLY A 9 -44.24 3.17 18.22
N SER A 10 -45.01 2.10 18.35
CA SER A 10 -46.20 2.11 19.23
C SER A 10 -46.13 1.21 20.45
N LEU A 11 -45.01 0.59 20.76
CA LEU A 11 -44.89 -0.32 21.91
C LEU A 11 -43.99 0.18 23.06
N LEU A 12 -43.54 1.44 23.02
CA LEU A 12 -42.73 2.02 24.11
C LEU A 12 -43.42 3.16 24.86
N VAL A 13 -44.72 3.39 24.67
CA VAL A 13 -45.49 4.49 25.31
C VAL A 13 -46.59 4.02 26.28
N VAL A 14 -46.76 2.72 26.54
CA VAL A 14 -47.87 2.22 27.38
C VAL A 14 -47.40 1.64 28.74
N SER A 15 -46.18 1.85 29.20
CA SER A 15 -45.76 1.29 30.52
C SER A 15 -45.19 2.31 31.50
N LEU A 16 -45.68 3.58 31.48
CA LEU A 16 -45.27 4.58 32.47
C LEU A 16 -46.40 5.59 32.80
N MET A 17 -47.55 5.03 33.16
CA MET A 17 -48.61 5.76 33.88
C MET A 17 -49.15 4.91 35.00
N ILE A 18 -48.42 4.78 36.09
CA ILE A 18 -48.94 4.58 37.46
C ILE A 18 -47.77 4.89 38.40
N SER A 19 -47.76 6.04 38.96
CA SER A 19 -47.45 6.49 40.30
C SER A 19 -46.80 7.87 40.26
N GLY A 20 -47.58 8.84 40.73
CA GLY A 20 -47.13 10.21 40.88
C GLY A 20 -46.03 10.34 41.93
N PHE A 21 -44.91 10.89 41.46
CA PHE A 21 -44.05 11.83 42.20
C PHE A 21 -43.02 12.32 41.18
N VAL A 22 -43.26 13.52 40.63
CA VAL A 22 -42.31 14.19 39.74
C VAL A 22 -41.31 14.90 40.64
N LEU A 23 -40.11 14.33 40.76
CA LEU A 23 -38.92 15.12 41.08
C LEU A 23 -38.16 15.39 39.79
N PRO A 24 -37.83 16.64 39.48
CA PRO A 24 -37.00 16.92 38.32
C PRO A 24 -35.54 16.52 38.64
N LEU A 25 -35.13 15.36 38.21
CA LEU A 25 -33.70 15.06 38.09
C LEU A 25 -33.22 15.80 36.82
N ALA A 26 -32.78 17.03 36.99
CA ALA A 26 -31.90 17.66 36.01
C ALA A 26 -30.57 16.93 36.03
N ALA A 27 -30.48 15.86 35.26
CA ALA A 27 -29.18 15.31 34.88
C ALA A 27 -28.53 16.39 33.98
N SER A 28 -27.63 17.16 34.57
CA SER A 28 -26.66 17.93 33.80
C SER A 28 -25.79 16.90 33.08
N PHE A 29 -26.11 16.61 31.82
CA PHE A 29 -25.11 16.08 30.92
C PHE A 29 -24.06 17.18 30.81
N GLY A 30 -23.02 17.08 31.62
CA GLY A 30 -21.82 17.85 31.46
C GLY A 30 -21.34 17.56 30.03
N THR A 31 -21.49 18.53 29.16
CA THR A 31 -20.74 18.56 27.91
C THR A 31 -19.29 18.40 28.32
N GLN A 32 -18.70 17.24 28.07
CA GLN A 32 -17.25 17.09 28.09
C GLN A 32 -16.73 18.23 27.19
N PRO A 33 -15.79 19.05 27.67
CA PRO A 33 -15.21 20.04 26.81
C PRO A 33 -14.64 19.27 25.61
N THR A 34 -15.21 19.49 24.44
CA THR A 34 -14.56 19.16 23.17
C THR A 34 -13.22 19.83 23.25
N LYS A 35 -12.16 19.02 23.41
CA LYS A 35 -10.78 19.48 23.37
C LYS A 35 -10.60 19.98 21.94
N THR A 36 -10.83 21.26 21.71
CA THR A 36 -10.39 21.90 20.48
C THR A 36 -8.88 21.77 20.50
N ILE A 37 -8.36 20.81 19.75
CA ILE A 37 -6.93 20.73 19.47
C ILE A 37 -6.68 21.95 18.59
N GLU A 38 -6.11 23.01 19.16
CA GLU A 38 -5.54 24.08 18.35
C GLU A 38 -4.34 23.42 17.66
N PHE A 39 -4.51 23.14 16.37
CA PHE A 39 -3.41 22.64 15.53
C PHE A 39 -2.31 23.69 15.56
N VAL A 40 -1.14 23.29 16.01
CA VAL A 40 0.05 24.09 15.82
C VAL A 40 0.27 24.08 14.30
N SER A 41 -0.01 25.20 13.65
CA SER A 41 0.36 25.40 12.25
C SER A 41 1.85 25.10 12.14
N SER A 42 2.20 23.97 11.53
CA SER A 42 3.57 23.75 11.11
C SER A 42 3.82 24.66 9.92
N ASP A 43 5.03 25.21 9.80
CA ASP A 43 5.40 26.13 8.72
C ASP A 43 5.59 25.41 7.37
N PHE A 44 5.06 24.15 7.22
CA PHE A 44 5.19 23.38 6.00
C PHE A 44 4.14 23.79 4.98
N THR A 45 4.62 24.36 3.88
CA THR A 45 3.79 24.89 2.81
C THR A 45 3.92 24.04 1.56
N TRP A 46 2.95 24.13 0.67
CA TRP A 46 3.02 23.54 -0.64
C TRP A 46 4.29 23.94 -1.39
N GLN A 47 5.08 22.95 -1.78
CA GLN A 47 6.30 23.15 -2.56
C GLN A 47 6.43 22.03 -3.60
N THR A 48 6.56 22.42 -4.86
CA THR A 48 6.84 21.52 -5.98
C THR A 48 8.29 21.66 -6.41
N PHE A 49 9.00 20.54 -6.46
CA PHE A 49 10.39 20.45 -6.93
C PHE A 49 10.39 19.93 -8.37
N ASN A 50 10.94 20.72 -9.30
CA ASN A 50 11.21 20.25 -10.66
C ASN A 50 12.64 19.71 -10.68
N ARG A 51 12.80 18.38 -10.73
CA ARG A 51 14.11 17.73 -10.56
C ARG A 51 14.38 16.72 -11.65
N ASN A 52 15.66 16.57 -11.98
CA ASN A 52 16.16 15.40 -12.70
C ASN A 52 16.70 14.43 -11.64
N MET A 53 15.98 13.37 -11.37
CA MET A 53 16.23 12.49 -10.22
C MET A 53 15.98 11.03 -10.55
N ASN A 54 16.39 10.15 -9.64
CA ASN A 54 16.08 8.72 -9.69
C ASN A 54 14.91 8.42 -8.76
N VAL A 55 14.02 7.57 -9.24
CA VAL A 55 12.88 7.06 -8.49
C VAL A 55 12.82 5.55 -8.62
N THR A 56 12.64 4.85 -7.50
CA THR A 56 12.33 3.42 -7.47
C THR A 56 10.96 3.21 -6.87
N THR A 57 10.14 2.39 -7.50
CA THR A 57 8.77 2.09 -7.07
C THR A 57 8.63 0.62 -6.74
N PHE A 58 7.94 0.30 -5.67
CA PHE A 58 7.64 -1.08 -5.30
C PHE A 58 6.33 -1.19 -4.54
N VAL A 59 5.75 -2.39 -4.51
CA VAL A 59 4.47 -2.64 -3.87
C VAL A 59 4.48 -3.89 -3.01
N SER A 60 3.62 -3.90 -1.98
CA SER A 60 3.32 -5.07 -1.18
C SER A 60 2.10 -5.79 -1.76
N PRO A 61 2.03 -7.13 -1.67
CA PRO A 61 2.99 -8.04 -1.03
C PRO A 61 4.12 -8.52 -1.95
N ASP A 62 4.32 -7.88 -3.09
CA ASP A 62 5.18 -8.34 -4.17
C ASP A 62 6.69 -8.29 -3.83
N GLY A 63 7.33 -7.12 -4.01
CA GLY A 63 8.76 -6.92 -3.78
C GLY A 63 9.09 -6.07 -2.55
N SER A 64 8.10 -5.69 -1.74
CA SER A 64 8.24 -4.63 -0.74
C SER A 64 9.33 -4.86 0.30
N LYS A 65 9.48 -6.10 0.79
CA LYS A 65 10.50 -6.44 1.79
C LYS A 65 11.90 -6.32 1.19
N ASP A 66 12.12 -6.94 0.03
CA ASP A 66 13.44 -6.98 -0.59
C ASP A 66 13.94 -5.57 -0.91
N GLU A 67 13.06 -4.71 -1.43
CA GLU A 67 13.39 -3.33 -1.76
C GLU A 67 13.66 -2.48 -0.50
N LEU A 68 12.83 -2.57 0.53
CA LEU A 68 13.09 -1.87 1.78
C LEU A 68 14.43 -2.32 2.40
N TRP A 69 14.72 -3.63 2.41
CA TRP A 69 16.01 -4.17 2.89
C TRP A 69 17.18 -3.65 2.08
N HIS A 70 17.05 -3.64 0.75
CA HIS A 70 18.07 -3.14 -0.16
C HIS A 70 18.45 -1.69 0.19
N PHE A 71 17.45 -0.81 0.31
CA PHE A 71 17.71 0.60 0.59
C PHE A 71 18.22 0.84 2.01
N LEU A 72 17.71 0.15 3.03
CA LEU A 72 18.25 0.28 4.39
C LEU A 72 19.69 -0.24 4.48
N GLN A 73 20.02 -1.30 3.78
CA GLN A 73 21.40 -1.84 3.73
C GLN A 73 22.35 -0.94 2.94
N SER A 74 21.88 -0.15 1.99
CA SER A 74 22.71 0.77 1.22
C SER A 74 23.21 1.97 2.03
N ALA A 75 22.55 2.32 3.15
CA ALA A 75 22.93 3.46 3.99
C ALA A 75 24.39 3.40 4.44
N GLU A 76 25.12 4.52 4.27
CA GLU A 76 26.53 4.65 4.65
C GLU A 76 26.75 5.59 5.83
N GLU A 77 25.90 6.61 5.99
CA GLU A 77 26.05 7.67 7.00
C GLU A 77 24.90 7.67 8.01
N SER A 78 23.64 7.63 7.55
CA SER A 78 22.50 7.82 8.44
C SER A 78 21.20 7.17 7.95
N ILE A 79 20.33 6.78 8.91
CA ILE A 79 18.95 6.37 8.68
C ILE A 79 18.07 7.07 9.71
N TYR A 80 17.15 7.93 9.24
CA TYR A 80 16.15 8.56 10.10
C TYR A 80 14.77 8.05 9.73
N VAL A 81 14.07 7.49 10.70
CA VAL A 81 12.78 6.83 10.53
C VAL A 81 11.70 7.59 11.27
N GLU A 82 10.65 7.97 10.57
CA GLU A 82 9.44 8.49 11.18
C GLU A 82 8.26 7.62 10.77
N ILE A 83 7.71 6.87 11.73
CA ILE A 83 6.74 5.83 11.43
C ILE A 83 5.72 5.61 12.55
N TYR A 84 4.47 5.36 12.14
CA TYR A 84 3.38 5.06 13.07
C TYR A 84 3.61 3.76 13.82
N GLY A 85 3.94 2.66 13.13
CA GLY A 85 4.02 1.36 13.75
C GLY A 85 5.11 0.45 13.19
N VAL A 86 5.80 -0.24 14.11
CA VAL A 86 6.79 -1.27 13.81
C VAL A 86 6.42 -2.53 14.59
N ASN A 87 6.03 -3.59 13.89
CA ASN A 87 5.78 -4.90 14.50
C ASN A 87 6.32 -6.07 13.66
N ASN A 88 7.16 -5.78 12.67
CA ASN A 88 7.85 -6.79 11.90
C ASN A 88 9.17 -7.18 12.58
N PRO A 89 9.32 -8.40 13.10
CA PRO A 89 10.54 -8.84 13.77
C PRO A 89 11.76 -8.84 12.84
N TYR A 90 11.57 -9.09 11.56
CA TYR A 90 12.69 -9.12 10.58
C TYR A 90 13.30 -7.74 10.35
N ILE A 91 12.51 -6.66 10.44
CA ILE A 91 13.05 -5.28 10.40
C ILE A 91 13.97 -5.03 11.61
N LEU A 92 13.56 -5.51 12.78
CA LEU A 92 14.37 -5.37 13.97
C LEU A 92 15.67 -6.21 13.86
N GLU A 93 15.59 -7.42 13.31
CA GLU A 93 16.76 -8.25 13.00
C GLU A 93 17.71 -7.53 12.03
N LEU A 94 17.18 -6.96 10.95
CA LEU A 94 17.99 -6.18 9.99
C LEU A 94 18.70 -4.99 10.67
N ILE A 95 18.03 -4.26 11.57
CA ILE A 95 18.67 -3.16 12.29
C ILE A 95 19.79 -3.68 13.21
N HIS A 96 19.61 -4.84 13.85
CA HIS A 96 20.68 -5.49 14.61
C HIS A 96 21.88 -5.87 13.72
N GLU A 97 21.63 -6.41 12.54
CA GLU A 97 22.67 -6.73 11.55
C GLU A 97 23.40 -5.46 11.08
N LEU A 98 22.67 -4.41 10.73
CA LEU A 98 23.25 -3.11 10.35
C LEU A 98 24.13 -2.55 11.47
N ASN A 99 23.67 -2.59 12.72
CA ASN A 99 24.47 -2.17 13.87
C ASN A 99 25.75 -2.98 14.02
N ALA A 100 25.72 -4.27 13.73
CA ALA A 100 26.89 -5.14 13.83
C ALA A 100 27.94 -4.85 12.72
N VAL A 101 27.48 -4.58 11.47
CA VAL A 101 28.37 -4.40 10.31
C VAL A 101 28.71 -2.93 10.05
N LYS A 102 27.87 -1.99 10.47
CA LYS A 102 28.01 -0.53 10.31
C LYS A 102 27.78 0.19 11.65
N PRO A 103 28.63 -0.03 12.67
CA PRO A 103 28.39 0.48 14.04
C PRO A 103 28.47 2.01 14.16
N THR A 104 28.93 2.71 13.13
CA THR A 104 29.00 4.17 13.08
C THR A 104 27.81 4.82 12.40
N LEU A 105 26.85 4.04 11.92
CA LEU A 105 25.66 4.54 11.24
C LEU A 105 24.78 5.34 12.24
N ASP A 106 24.49 6.62 11.92
CA ASP A 106 23.62 7.48 12.75
C ASP A 106 22.16 7.12 12.46
N MET A 107 21.53 6.36 13.36
CA MET A 107 20.10 6.03 13.23
C MET A 107 19.27 6.76 14.28
N LYS A 108 18.10 7.30 13.85
CA LYS A 108 17.10 7.93 14.73
C LYS A 108 15.72 7.40 14.41
N PHE A 109 14.94 7.15 15.46
CA PHE A 109 13.60 6.60 15.32
C PHE A 109 12.58 7.46 16.06
N LEU A 110 11.64 8.03 15.31
CA LEU A 110 10.48 8.74 15.81
C LEU A 110 9.24 7.87 15.60
N LEU A 111 8.73 7.29 16.68
CA LEU A 111 7.69 6.26 16.63
C LEU A 111 6.34 6.80 17.13
N GLY A 112 5.26 6.34 16.54
CA GLY A 112 3.91 6.67 16.98
C GLY A 112 3.63 6.18 18.40
N TRP A 113 3.22 7.10 19.30
CA TRP A 113 2.91 6.76 20.69
C TRP A 113 1.74 5.79 20.84
N ASN A 114 0.65 5.99 20.08
CA ASN A 114 -0.59 5.21 20.18
C ASN A 114 -0.75 4.18 19.06
N SER A 115 0.36 3.70 18.48
CA SER A 115 0.31 2.85 17.30
C SER A 115 -0.21 1.44 17.59
N LEU A 116 -0.92 0.88 16.61
CA LEU A 116 -1.25 -0.55 16.47
C LEU A 116 -1.98 -1.19 17.66
N GLY A 117 -2.69 -0.39 18.47
CA GLY A 117 -3.53 -0.92 19.55
C GLY A 117 -2.77 -1.34 20.82
N TYR A 118 -3.40 -2.21 21.61
CA TYR A 118 -2.83 -2.71 22.88
C TYR A 118 -2.62 -4.23 22.78
N PRO A 119 -1.46 -4.77 23.19
CA PRO A 119 -0.27 -4.04 23.65
C PRO A 119 0.43 -3.31 22.51
N ASN A 120 0.93 -2.10 22.75
CA ASN A 120 1.63 -1.30 21.75
C ASN A 120 3.00 -1.95 21.40
N PRO A 121 3.19 -2.51 20.20
CA PRO A 121 4.42 -3.20 19.80
C PRO A 121 5.63 -2.26 19.71
N ASN A 122 5.40 -0.97 19.46
CA ASN A 122 6.49 0.02 19.39
C ASN A 122 7.29 0.11 20.70
N LYS A 123 6.71 -0.23 21.85
CA LYS A 123 7.45 -0.25 23.13
C LYS A 123 8.58 -1.28 23.12
N TYR A 124 8.31 -2.47 22.60
CA TYR A 124 9.32 -3.50 22.47
C TYR A 124 10.43 -3.09 21.50
N VAL A 125 10.04 -2.52 20.35
CA VAL A 125 10.97 -2.01 19.35
C VAL A 125 11.81 -0.87 19.93
N ALA A 126 11.20 0.14 20.55
CA ALA A 126 11.89 1.26 21.18
C ALA A 126 12.92 0.81 22.21
N ASN A 127 12.55 -0.19 23.05
CA ASN A 127 13.47 -0.75 24.03
C ASN A 127 14.69 -1.41 23.36
N ASN A 128 14.48 -2.22 22.31
CA ASN A 128 15.57 -2.89 21.61
C ASN A 128 16.49 -1.88 20.90
N LEU A 129 15.94 -0.88 20.21
CA LEU A 129 16.70 0.16 19.54
C LEU A 129 17.54 0.96 20.52
N THR A 130 16.99 1.30 21.69
CA THR A 130 17.72 2.03 22.76
C THR A 130 18.83 1.16 23.35
N LEU A 131 18.63 -0.15 23.49
CA LEU A 131 19.68 -1.08 23.94
C LEU A 131 20.83 -1.19 22.93
N LEU A 132 20.57 -0.97 21.64
CA LEU A 132 21.60 -0.85 20.59
C LEU A 132 22.31 0.51 20.62
N GLY A 133 21.84 1.47 21.42
CA GLY A 133 22.43 2.81 21.56
C GLY A 133 21.82 3.87 20.64
N TYR A 134 20.75 3.56 19.91
CA TYR A 134 20.10 4.52 19.03
C TYR A 134 19.11 5.42 19.79
N PRO A 135 19.06 6.72 19.48
CA PRO A 135 18.05 7.62 19.98
C PRO A 135 16.66 7.21 19.47
N VAL A 136 15.71 7.09 20.40
CA VAL A 136 14.31 6.81 20.10
C VAL A 136 13.43 7.83 20.78
N LYS A 137 12.48 8.40 20.04
CA LYS A 137 11.46 9.30 20.57
C LYS A 137 10.06 8.83 20.24
N TRP A 138 9.13 9.23 21.08
CA TRP A 138 7.71 9.19 20.79
C TRP A 138 7.27 10.48 20.13
N THR A 139 6.42 10.38 19.13
CA THR A 139 5.75 11.56 18.57
C THR A 139 4.90 12.27 19.61
N ASN A 140 4.78 13.58 19.50
CA ASN A 140 4.05 14.37 20.47
C ASN A 140 2.53 14.24 20.28
N SER A 141 1.85 13.59 21.23
CA SER A 141 0.40 13.41 21.20
C SER A 141 -0.42 14.69 21.43
N SER A 142 0.23 15.80 21.74
CA SER A 142 -0.42 17.11 21.85
C SER A 142 -0.54 17.83 20.51
N ASP A 143 0.31 17.48 19.54
CA ASP A 143 0.36 18.14 18.25
C ASP A 143 -0.53 17.46 17.22
N PHE A 144 -0.64 16.13 17.30
CA PHE A 144 -1.38 15.33 16.34
C PHE A 144 -2.26 14.31 17.07
N THR A 145 -3.43 14.01 16.50
CA THR A 145 -4.29 12.94 17.03
C THR A 145 -3.58 11.59 16.93
N TYR A 146 -3.00 11.30 15.78
CA TYR A 146 -2.11 10.17 15.53
C TYR A 146 -0.92 10.63 14.68
N ALA A 147 0.24 10.10 14.96
CA ALA A 147 1.41 10.24 14.08
C ALA A 147 1.43 9.04 13.14
N HIS A 148 0.67 9.13 12.05
CA HIS A 148 0.37 8.01 11.17
C HIS A 148 1.22 8.00 9.88
N GLN A 149 2.18 8.90 9.78
CA GLN A 149 3.16 8.97 8.69
C GLN A 149 4.08 7.74 8.64
N LYS A 150 4.64 7.48 7.47
CA LYS A 150 5.58 6.40 7.22
C LYS A 150 6.58 6.85 6.17
N PHE A 151 7.73 7.36 6.62
CA PHE A 151 8.83 7.68 5.74
C PHE A 151 10.20 7.44 6.39
N VAL A 152 11.19 7.28 5.54
CA VAL A 152 12.59 7.05 5.93
C VAL A 152 13.47 8.01 5.14
N ILE A 153 14.48 8.53 5.79
CA ILE A 153 15.54 9.34 5.17
C ILE A 153 16.85 8.58 5.30
N ILE A 154 17.54 8.39 4.20
CA ILE A 154 18.82 7.69 4.12
C ILE A 154 19.87 8.69 3.62
N ASP A 155 20.98 8.82 4.38
CA ASP A 155 22.16 9.61 4.04
C ASP A 155 21.88 11.08 3.66
N ASN A 156 20.73 11.63 4.07
CA ASN A 156 20.20 12.94 3.68
C ASN A 156 20.10 13.15 2.15
N GLU A 157 20.03 12.08 1.38
CA GLU A 157 19.96 12.09 -0.08
C GLU A 157 18.76 11.33 -0.61
N THR A 158 18.33 10.27 0.07
CA THR A 158 17.24 9.40 -0.37
C THR A 158 16.10 9.41 0.64
N THR A 159 14.87 9.52 0.14
CA THR A 159 13.64 9.42 0.92
C THR A 159 12.80 8.25 0.44
N ILE A 160 12.34 7.42 1.37
CA ILE A 160 11.34 6.39 1.11
C ILE A 160 10.03 6.86 1.73
N ALA A 161 8.95 6.92 0.94
CA ALA A 161 7.59 7.17 1.42
C ALA A 161 6.71 5.98 1.07
N HIS A 162 5.85 5.55 2.00
CA HIS A 162 4.99 4.39 1.77
C HIS A 162 3.67 4.44 2.55
N SER A 163 2.68 3.67 2.08
CA SER A 163 1.35 3.61 2.69
C SER A 163 1.31 2.70 3.92
N GLY A 164 2.19 1.72 3.99
CA GLY A 164 2.21 0.65 4.98
C GLY A 164 3.04 0.92 6.23
N ASN A 165 2.66 0.34 7.35
CA ASN A 165 3.50 0.27 8.55
C ASN A 165 4.66 -0.71 8.34
N TRP A 166 5.71 -0.63 9.16
CA TRP A 166 6.74 -1.67 9.20
C TRP A 166 6.21 -2.92 9.91
N ALA A 167 5.24 -3.56 9.24
CA ALA A 167 4.53 -4.74 9.67
C ALA A 167 4.74 -5.88 8.68
N LYS A 168 4.61 -7.14 9.12
CA LYS A 168 4.62 -8.28 8.21
C LYS A 168 3.44 -8.28 7.23
N THR A 169 2.35 -7.62 7.60
CA THR A 169 1.22 -7.40 6.71
C THR A 169 1.48 -6.38 5.60
N SER A 170 2.55 -5.60 5.67
CA SER A 170 2.95 -4.63 4.63
C SER A 170 4.32 -4.93 4.02
N PHE A 171 5.17 -5.70 4.74
CA PHE A 171 6.48 -6.17 4.29
C PHE A 171 6.61 -7.66 4.61
N PRO A 172 5.88 -8.54 3.88
CA PRO A 172 5.85 -9.97 4.14
C PRO A 172 7.13 -10.66 3.69
N GLU A 173 7.28 -11.92 4.10
CA GLU A 173 8.23 -12.83 3.46
C GLU A 173 7.78 -13.11 2.03
N ASP A 174 8.74 -13.46 1.18
CA ASP A 174 8.51 -13.74 -0.23
C ASP A 174 7.41 -14.76 -0.47
N GLY A 175 6.53 -14.44 -1.41
CA GLY A 175 5.42 -15.30 -1.79
C GLY A 175 4.36 -15.47 -0.71
N LYS A 176 4.33 -14.61 0.31
CA LYS A 176 3.28 -14.61 1.32
C LYS A 176 2.23 -13.55 1.03
N LYS A 177 0.98 -13.91 1.27
CA LYS A 177 -0.14 -12.99 1.19
C LYS A 177 -0.04 -11.93 2.29
N ALA A 178 -0.31 -10.68 1.92
CA ALA A 178 -0.30 -9.54 2.83
C ALA A 178 -1.19 -8.41 2.28
N ASN A 179 -1.08 -7.21 2.84
CA ASN A 179 -1.82 -6.05 2.37
C ASN A 179 -1.31 -5.57 1.02
N ARG A 180 -2.19 -5.00 0.20
CA ARG A 180 -1.78 -4.14 -0.91
C ARG A 180 -1.33 -2.79 -0.35
N GLU A 181 -0.07 -2.42 -0.64
CA GLU A 181 0.55 -1.15 -0.26
C GLU A 181 1.38 -0.62 -1.42
N TRP A 182 1.49 0.71 -1.54
CA TRP A 182 2.39 1.36 -2.49
C TRP A 182 3.53 2.05 -1.77
N SER A 183 4.71 2.01 -2.39
CA SER A 183 5.93 2.60 -1.86
C SER A 183 6.75 3.24 -2.97
N ILE A 184 7.44 4.33 -2.64
CA ILE A 184 8.31 5.04 -3.56
C ILE A 184 9.60 5.47 -2.86
N VAL A 185 10.70 5.35 -3.57
CA VAL A 185 12.02 5.84 -3.17
C VAL A 185 12.40 6.99 -4.10
N MET A 186 12.80 8.09 -3.54
CA MET A 186 13.20 9.31 -4.25
C MET A 186 14.63 9.64 -3.87
N THR A 187 15.54 9.64 -4.83
CA THR A 187 16.94 10.02 -4.61
C THR A 187 17.19 11.41 -5.17
N ASP A 188 17.02 12.40 -4.32
CA ASP A 188 17.29 13.82 -4.59
C ASP A 188 17.45 14.59 -3.27
N VAL A 189 18.54 15.33 -3.15
CA VAL A 189 18.90 16.06 -1.91
C VAL A 189 17.89 17.14 -1.54
N GLU A 190 17.30 17.86 -2.49
CA GLU A 190 16.36 18.96 -2.16
C GLU A 190 15.01 18.41 -1.71
N VAL A 191 14.49 17.37 -2.35
CA VAL A 191 13.29 16.66 -1.92
C VAL A 191 13.51 16.06 -0.53
N THR A 192 14.64 15.38 -0.34
CA THR A 192 14.99 14.77 0.94
C THR A 192 15.18 15.80 2.04
N ASN A 193 15.76 16.98 1.76
CA ASN A 193 15.86 18.08 2.73
C ASN A 193 14.50 18.59 3.20
N TYR A 194 13.48 18.56 2.35
CA TYR A 194 12.12 18.91 2.76
C TYR A 194 11.57 17.89 3.77
N TYR A 195 11.65 16.59 3.48
CA TYR A 195 11.29 15.53 4.45
C TYR A 195 12.13 15.61 5.72
N ARG A 196 13.42 15.93 5.59
CA ARG A 196 14.30 16.10 6.74
C ARG A 196 13.89 17.28 7.62
N SER A 197 13.41 18.38 7.04
CA SER A 197 12.91 19.52 7.81
C SER A 197 11.65 19.16 8.62
N VAL A 198 10.78 18.30 8.07
CA VAL A 198 9.61 17.76 8.79
C VAL A 198 10.06 16.86 9.92
N PHE A 199 10.96 15.91 9.63
CA PHE A 199 11.52 15.02 10.66
C PHE A 199 12.18 15.82 11.81
N ASP A 200 13.00 16.80 11.51
CA ASP A 200 13.70 17.60 12.54
C ASP A 200 12.72 18.42 13.39
N TYR A 201 11.66 18.95 12.78
CA TYR A 201 10.59 19.64 13.49
C TYR A 201 9.87 18.70 14.46
N ASP A 202 9.42 17.54 13.96
CA ASP A 202 8.67 16.54 14.76
C ASP A 202 9.60 15.90 15.81
N TRP A 203 10.86 15.64 15.46
CA TRP A 203 11.90 15.17 16.39
C TRP A 203 12.16 16.15 17.54
N GLY A 204 12.23 17.44 17.23
CA GLY A 204 12.44 18.49 18.24
C GLY A 204 11.30 18.58 19.27
N ARG A 205 10.10 18.13 18.89
CA ARG A 205 8.88 18.15 19.72
C ARG A 205 8.60 16.79 20.36
N GLY A 206 9.24 15.73 19.88
CA GLY A 206 9.08 14.37 20.38
C GLY A 206 9.61 14.19 21.81
N THR A 207 9.07 13.19 22.51
CA THR A 207 9.47 12.81 23.87
C THR A 207 10.45 11.65 23.82
N ASP A 208 11.58 11.77 24.51
CA ASP A 208 12.58 10.69 24.57
C ASP A 208 11.95 9.41 25.17
N TYR A 209 12.24 8.27 24.56
CA TYR A 209 11.87 6.99 25.12
C TYR A 209 12.69 6.70 26.37
N ASP A 210 12.01 6.28 27.43
CA ASP A 210 12.60 5.80 28.68
C ASP A 210 11.88 4.53 29.12
N SER A 211 12.59 3.41 29.22
CA SER A 211 12.03 2.12 29.59
C SER A 211 11.42 2.07 30.99
N GLY A 212 11.95 2.89 31.91
CA GLY A 212 11.43 3.01 33.29
C GLY A 212 10.04 3.65 33.34
N THR A 213 9.79 4.61 32.45
CA THR A 213 8.52 5.34 32.38
C THR A 213 7.54 4.70 31.41
N HIS A 214 8.01 4.26 30.24
CA HIS A 214 7.18 3.78 29.14
C HIS A 214 6.99 2.25 29.14
N GLY A 215 7.83 1.52 29.90
CA GLY A 215 7.88 0.06 29.90
C GLY A 215 8.62 -0.49 28.67
N THR A 216 8.99 -1.76 28.70
CA THR A 216 9.80 -2.44 27.67
C THR A 216 8.98 -3.09 26.57
N GLY A 217 7.67 -3.18 26.73
CA GLY A 217 6.78 -3.94 25.84
C GLY A 217 6.99 -5.46 25.91
N ASP A 218 6.10 -6.17 25.24
CA ASP A 218 6.21 -7.62 25.07
C ASP A 218 6.92 -7.95 23.76
N PRO A 219 7.64 -9.08 23.69
CA PRO A 219 8.26 -9.54 22.44
C PRO A 219 7.27 -9.58 21.28
N LEU A 220 7.73 -9.19 20.09
CA LEU A 220 6.91 -9.23 18.90
C LEU A 220 6.45 -10.67 18.65
N THR A 221 5.15 -10.87 18.64
CA THR A 221 4.55 -12.15 18.22
C THR A 221 4.02 -11.99 16.82
N PHE A 222 4.34 -12.93 15.98
CA PHE A 222 3.92 -12.90 14.60
C PHE A 222 2.69 -13.78 14.38
N THR A 223 1.62 -13.16 13.93
CA THR A 223 0.42 -13.81 13.39
C THR A 223 0.21 -13.25 11.99
N GLY A 224 0.88 -13.80 10.98
CA GLY A 224 0.67 -13.43 9.60
C GLY A 224 -0.14 -14.48 8.87
N ASP A 225 -0.76 -14.09 7.78
CA ASP A 225 -1.32 -15.03 6.83
C ASP A 225 -0.17 -15.85 6.22
N ASN A 226 -0.32 -17.18 6.20
CA ASN A 226 0.65 -18.10 5.62
C ASN A 226 0.29 -18.50 4.19
N SER A 227 -0.83 -17.99 3.67
CA SER A 227 -1.27 -18.24 2.30
C SER A 227 -0.23 -17.75 1.29
N THR A 228 -0.15 -18.42 0.16
CA THR A 228 0.80 -18.05 -0.89
C THR A 228 0.24 -16.93 -1.76
N TYR A 229 1.16 -16.12 -2.29
CA TYR A 229 0.86 -15.04 -3.22
C TYR A 229 1.85 -15.11 -4.42
N PRO A 230 1.38 -14.98 -5.67
CA PRO A 230 2.21 -15.22 -6.85
C PRO A 230 3.24 -14.13 -7.16
N ARG A 231 3.22 -12.98 -6.46
CA ARG A 231 4.14 -11.84 -6.65
C ARG A 231 4.18 -11.32 -8.09
N PRO A 232 3.05 -10.90 -8.66
CA PRO A 232 3.02 -10.47 -10.06
C PRO A 232 3.90 -9.23 -10.35
N PHE A 233 4.18 -8.38 -9.36
CA PHE A 233 5.01 -7.18 -9.46
C PHE A 233 6.25 -7.28 -8.54
N ALA A 234 6.94 -8.44 -8.59
CA ALA A 234 8.11 -8.69 -7.76
C ALA A 234 9.28 -7.76 -8.09
N ASP A 235 9.41 -7.34 -9.35
CA ASP A 235 10.46 -6.44 -9.80
C ASP A 235 10.06 -4.97 -9.54
N ALA A 236 10.95 -4.21 -8.94
CA ALA A 236 10.78 -2.78 -8.74
C ALA A 236 10.77 -2.03 -10.08
N GLY A 237 10.04 -0.92 -10.14
CA GLY A 237 10.15 0.01 -11.25
C GLY A 237 11.28 1.00 -10.99
N GLU A 238 12.20 1.16 -11.94
CA GLU A 238 13.33 2.10 -11.84
C GLU A 238 13.19 3.18 -12.90
N PHE A 239 13.18 4.44 -12.48
CA PHE A 239 12.96 5.59 -13.34
C PHE A 239 14.03 6.66 -13.10
N SER A 240 14.41 7.34 -14.16
CA SER A 240 15.33 8.48 -14.08
C SER A 240 14.94 9.55 -15.07
N GLY A 241 15.07 10.80 -14.69
CA GLY A 241 14.77 11.91 -15.58
C GLY A 241 14.06 13.08 -14.91
N PRO A 242 13.58 14.03 -15.73
CA PRO A 242 12.86 15.19 -15.19
C PRO A 242 11.47 14.80 -14.70
N MET A 243 11.15 15.22 -13.48
CA MET A 243 9.81 15.04 -12.89
C MET A 243 9.48 16.16 -11.92
N ASN A 244 8.18 16.40 -11.71
CA ASN A 244 7.72 17.28 -10.66
C ASN A 244 7.37 16.45 -9.44
N VAL A 245 7.91 16.82 -8.29
CA VAL A 245 7.73 16.13 -7.01
C VAL A 245 7.16 17.11 -6.00
N THR A 246 6.03 16.78 -5.42
CA THR A 246 5.38 17.59 -4.40
C THR A 246 5.13 16.77 -3.14
N PRO A 247 5.97 16.88 -2.10
CA PRO A 247 5.69 16.29 -0.79
C PRO A 247 4.42 16.88 -0.19
N ILE A 248 3.60 16.05 0.42
CA ILE A 248 2.41 16.47 1.16
C ILE A 248 2.38 15.88 2.55
N PHE A 249 1.91 16.67 3.52
CA PHE A 249 1.82 16.28 4.93
C PHE A 249 0.48 16.69 5.52
N SER A 250 -0.12 15.84 6.35
CA SER A 250 -1.22 16.27 7.23
C SER A 250 -0.65 16.88 8.51
N PRO A 251 -1.33 17.87 9.07
CA PRO A 251 -2.56 18.53 8.58
C PRO A 251 -2.28 19.65 7.56
N ASP A 252 -1.01 19.89 7.17
CA ASP A 252 -0.56 21.11 6.50
C ASP A 252 -1.05 21.24 5.05
N THR A 253 -0.76 20.23 4.21
CA THR A 253 -0.97 20.29 2.75
C THR A 253 -1.75 19.10 2.18
N SER A 254 -2.16 18.14 3.01
CA SER A 254 -2.82 16.91 2.56
C SER A 254 -4.12 17.13 1.81
N LEU A 255 -5.06 17.91 2.36
CA LEU A 255 -6.32 18.22 1.67
C LEU A 255 -6.06 18.93 0.34
N GLN A 256 -5.14 19.91 0.35
CA GLN A 256 -4.75 20.62 -0.86
C GLN A 256 -4.19 19.66 -1.90
N GLY A 257 -3.35 18.69 -1.51
CA GLY A 257 -2.74 17.70 -2.39
C GLY A 257 -3.74 16.74 -2.99
N ILE A 258 -4.65 16.21 -2.18
CA ILE A 258 -5.73 15.31 -2.64
C ILE A 258 -6.63 16.06 -3.64
N LEU A 259 -7.09 17.26 -3.29
CA LEU A 259 -7.93 18.07 -4.16
C LEU A 259 -7.21 18.51 -5.44
N TYR A 260 -5.90 18.80 -5.37
CA TYR A 260 -5.08 19.07 -6.55
C TYR A 260 -5.09 17.90 -7.53
N CYS A 261 -4.83 16.67 -7.06
CA CYS A 261 -4.89 15.48 -7.89
C CYS A 261 -6.26 15.33 -8.55
N ILE A 262 -7.35 15.31 -7.78
CA ILE A 262 -8.70 15.08 -8.28
C ILE A 262 -9.14 16.16 -9.27
N ASN A 263 -8.87 17.43 -8.95
CA ASN A 263 -9.28 18.56 -9.79
C ASN A 263 -8.46 18.68 -11.09
N SER A 264 -7.23 18.13 -11.12
CA SER A 264 -6.37 18.12 -12.31
C SER A 264 -6.76 17.05 -13.33
N ALA A 265 -7.65 16.11 -12.98
CA ALA A 265 -8.10 15.04 -13.86
C ALA A 265 -8.90 15.57 -15.05
N GLN A 266 -8.52 15.16 -16.27
CA GLN A 266 -9.16 15.52 -17.53
C GLN A 266 -9.76 14.32 -18.28
N ALA A 267 -9.18 13.13 -18.13
CA ALA A 267 -9.61 11.91 -18.78
C ALA A 267 -9.92 10.78 -17.80
N THR A 268 -8.98 10.47 -16.89
CA THR A 268 -9.12 9.37 -15.93
C THR A 268 -8.74 9.78 -14.52
N LEU A 269 -9.42 9.20 -13.55
CA LEU A 269 -9.15 9.34 -12.12
C LEU A 269 -9.31 7.96 -11.48
N ASP A 270 -8.21 7.38 -11.05
CA ASP A 270 -8.15 6.05 -10.45
C ASP A 270 -7.73 6.19 -8.97
N ILE A 271 -8.57 5.72 -8.06
CA ILE A 271 -8.40 5.88 -6.61
C ILE A 271 -8.35 4.50 -5.97
N GLN A 272 -7.30 4.21 -5.20
CA GLN A 272 -7.23 3.02 -4.35
C GLN A 272 -7.06 3.46 -2.90
N ILE A 273 -8.08 3.18 -2.09
CA ILE A 273 -8.21 3.67 -0.71
C ILE A 273 -8.92 2.64 0.15
N PRO A 274 -8.50 2.39 1.40
CA PRO A 274 -9.19 1.38 2.22
C PRO A 274 -10.63 1.78 2.55
N TYR A 275 -10.92 3.05 2.75
CA TYR A 275 -12.25 3.50 3.19
C TYR A 275 -12.47 5.00 3.02
N PHE A 276 -13.74 5.37 3.10
CA PHE A 276 -14.23 6.74 3.26
C PHE A 276 -15.05 6.79 4.55
N THR A 277 -14.68 7.64 5.50
CA THR A 277 -15.43 7.84 6.76
C THR A 277 -15.69 9.33 7.00
N SER A 278 -16.59 9.67 7.93
CA SER A 278 -16.98 11.06 8.22
C SER A 278 -17.74 11.73 7.07
N ILE A 279 -18.51 10.95 6.30
CA ILE A 279 -19.35 11.46 5.21
C ILE A 279 -20.57 12.16 5.82
N GLY A 280 -20.94 13.34 5.28
CA GLY A 280 -22.09 14.14 5.73
C GLY A 280 -21.81 15.08 6.91
N ASP A 281 -20.56 15.12 7.39
CA ASP A 281 -20.14 16.00 8.51
C ASP A 281 -19.70 17.40 8.05
N ALA A 282 -19.77 17.68 6.75
CA ALA A 282 -19.27 18.89 6.08
C ALA A 282 -17.74 19.12 6.32
N GLY A 283 -16.99 18.04 6.43
CA GLY A 283 -15.56 18.00 6.72
C GLY A 283 -14.67 17.98 5.49
N ALA A 284 -13.45 17.47 5.68
CA ALA A 284 -12.48 17.34 4.61
C ALA A 284 -12.85 16.20 3.65
N VAL A 285 -13.40 15.10 4.17
CA VAL A 285 -13.83 13.96 3.34
C VAL A 285 -14.97 14.33 2.41
N ASP A 286 -15.94 15.14 2.87
CA ASP A 286 -17.01 15.64 2.00
C ASP A 286 -16.46 16.48 0.83
N GLN A 287 -15.44 17.31 1.09
CA GLN A 287 -14.77 18.06 0.02
C GLN A 287 -14.07 17.15 -1.00
N VAL A 288 -13.49 16.04 -0.54
CA VAL A 288 -12.87 15.03 -1.41
C VAL A 288 -13.95 14.33 -2.25
N VAL A 289 -15.05 13.90 -1.64
CA VAL A 289 -16.18 13.27 -2.33
C VAL A 289 -16.79 14.23 -3.36
N ASP A 290 -17.07 15.48 -2.97
CA ASP A 290 -17.58 16.51 -3.87
C ASP A 290 -16.66 16.74 -5.08
N ALA A 291 -15.34 16.74 -4.87
CA ALA A 291 -14.37 16.87 -5.95
C ALA A 291 -14.39 15.67 -6.90
N ILE A 292 -14.54 14.44 -6.37
CA ILE A 292 -14.68 13.20 -7.18
C ILE A 292 -15.96 13.28 -8.02
N LEU A 293 -17.10 13.65 -7.42
CA LEU A 293 -18.36 13.81 -8.14
C LEU A 293 -18.26 14.90 -9.21
N ALA A 294 -17.58 16.01 -8.91
CA ALA A 294 -17.33 17.08 -9.87
C ALA A 294 -16.43 16.63 -11.02
N ALA A 295 -15.41 15.79 -10.77
CA ALA A 295 -14.60 15.19 -11.83
C ALA A 295 -15.46 14.30 -12.75
N LYS A 296 -16.32 13.46 -12.18
CA LYS A 296 -17.27 12.64 -12.95
C LYS A 296 -18.22 13.51 -13.79
N ALA A 297 -18.75 14.58 -13.21
CA ALA A 297 -19.63 15.52 -13.92
C ALA A 297 -18.92 16.26 -15.08
N ARG A 298 -17.60 16.45 -15.01
CA ARG A 298 -16.76 16.96 -16.11
C ARG A 298 -16.55 15.95 -17.24
N GLY A 299 -16.96 14.70 -17.06
CA GLY A 299 -16.78 13.62 -18.04
C GLY A 299 -15.52 12.77 -17.81
N VAL A 300 -14.86 12.93 -16.67
CA VAL A 300 -13.71 12.09 -16.28
C VAL A 300 -14.21 10.68 -16.00
N THR A 301 -13.49 9.67 -16.50
CA THR A 301 -13.69 8.27 -16.12
C THR A 301 -13.10 8.06 -14.74
N VAL A 302 -13.97 7.80 -13.77
CA VAL A 302 -13.55 7.58 -12.37
C VAL A 302 -13.70 6.11 -12.02
N ARG A 303 -12.66 5.53 -11.39
CA ARG A 303 -12.66 4.17 -10.84
C ARG A 303 -12.17 4.20 -9.40
N VAL A 304 -12.79 3.43 -8.51
CA VAL A 304 -12.43 3.36 -7.08
C VAL A 304 -12.27 1.91 -6.66
N ILE A 305 -11.11 1.57 -6.08
CA ILE A 305 -10.90 0.31 -5.36
C ILE A 305 -10.91 0.62 -3.87
N SER A 306 -11.73 -0.10 -3.10
CA SER A 306 -11.83 0.06 -1.66
C SER A 306 -11.84 -1.30 -0.95
N GLU A 307 -11.87 -1.32 0.36
CA GLU A 307 -12.01 -2.54 1.15
C GLU A 307 -13.47 -2.72 1.56
N GLU A 308 -14.00 -3.95 1.43
CA GLU A 308 -15.35 -4.26 1.87
C GLU A 308 -15.45 -4.17 3.39
N GLU A 309 -16.14 -3.16 3.90
CA GLU A 309 -16.51 -3.09 5.31
C GLU A 309 -17.97 -2.67 5.45
N LYS A 310 -18.72 -3.38 6.29
CA LYS A 310 -20.20 -3.30 6.39
C LYS A 310 -20.75 -1.92 6.73
N ASP A 311 -19.90 -1.02 7.20
CA ASP A 311 -20.32 0.34 7.64
C ASP A 311 -20.13 1.40 6.56
N TRP A 312 -19.68 1.04 5.32
CA TRP A 312 -19.36 2.01 4.26
C TRP A 312 -20.32 1.98 3.07
N LEU A 313 -21.49 1.39 3.25
CA LEU A 313 -22.57 1.37 2.25
C LEU A 313 -22.98 2.77 1.76
N GLU A 314 -22.77 3.81 2.58
CA GLU A 314 -23.13 5.18 2.23
C GLU A 314 -22.32 5.72 1.04
N ILE A 315 -21.01 5.49 1.02
CA ILE A 315 -20.18 5.93 -0.12
C ILE A 315 -20.50 5.15 -1.39
N GLU A 316 -20.81 3.87 -1.25
CA GLU A 316 -21.23 3.03 -2.37
C GLU A 316 -22.51 3.55 -3.01
N GLU A 317 -23.55 3.85 -2.21
CA GLU A 317 -24.79 4.43 -2.70
C GLU A 317 -24.54 5.76 -3.43
N ILE A 318 -23.72 6.66 -2.85
CA ILE A 318 -23.35 7.93 -3.47
C ILE A 318 -22.67 7.73 -4.83
N PHE A 319 -21.71 6.82 -4.91
CA PHE A 319 -20.97 6.59 -6.15
C PHE A 319 -21.83 5.89 -7.20
N GLN A 320 -22.65 4.93 -6.83
CA GLN A 320 -23.59 4.25 -7.72
C GLN A 320 -24.62 5.21 -8.32
N ASP A 321 -25.20 6.11 -7.52
CA ASP A 321 -26.13 7.14 -7.97
C ASP A 321 -25.53 8.09 -9.02
N HIS A 322 -24.21 8.26 -9.00
CA HIS A 322 -23.47 9.10 -9.95
C HIS A 322 -22.78 8.30 -11.06
N GLY A 323 -22.98 6.97 -11.12
CA GLY A 323 -22.37 6.09 -12.12
C GLY A 323 -20.85 6.01 -12.00
N ILE A 324 -20.32 6.04 -10.78
CA ILE A 324 -18.92 5.79 -10.46
C ILE A 324 -18.83 4.34 -9.97
N PRO A 325 -18.12 3.46 -10.69
CA PRO A 325 -17.92 2.09 -10.23
C PRO A 325 -16.96 2.05 -9.04
N ILE A 326 -17.33 1.27 -8.04
CA ILE A 326 -16.48 0.89 -6.92
C ILE A 326 -16.25 -0.62 -6.97
N VAL A 327 -15.02 -1.05 -6.75
CA VAL A 327 -14.62 -2.45 -6.71
C VAL A 327 -14.04 -2.72 -5.32
N TRP A 328 -14.50 -3.82 -4.72
CA TRP A 328 -14.00 -4.26 -3.44
C TRP A 328 -12.74 -5.10 -3.62
N GLN A 329 -11.71 -4.84 -2.79
CA GLN A 329 -10.47 -5.59 -2.86
C GLN A 329 -10.69 -7.06 -2.47
N ASP A 330 -10.30 -7.96 -3.35
CA ASP A 330 -10.46 -9.39 -3.11
C ASP A 330 -9.53 -9.91 -2.02
N THR A 331 -10.13 -10.39 -0.92
CA THR A 331 -9.41 -10.97 0.21
C THR A 331 -8.77 -12.32 -0.08
N ARG A 332 -9.07 -12.95 -1.22
CA ARG A 332 -8.36 -14.14 -1.71
C ARG A 332 -6.91 -13.81 -2.09
N TRP A 333 -6.69 -12.60 -2.62
CA TRP A 333 -5.38 -12.13 -3.09
C TRP A 333 -4.61 -11.35 -2.04
N PHE A 334 -5.30 -10.49 -1.29
CA PHE A 334 -4.69 -9.61 -0.30
C PHE A 334 -5.31 -9.82 1.07
N THR A 335 -4.54 -9.54 2.13
CA THR A 335 -5.09 -9.54 3.49
C THR A 335 -6.01 -8.34 3.69
N ALA A 336 -5.65 -7.20 3.12
CA ALA A 336 -6.41 -5.96 3.11
C ALA A 336 -5.95 -5.04 1.97
N ASN A 337 -6.84 -4.16 1.50
CA ASN A 337 -6.46 -2.97 0.75
C ASN A 337 -6.07 -1.89 1.76
N HIS A 338 -4.76 -1.70 1.95
CA HIS A 338 -4.29 -0.67 2.88
C HIS A 338 -3.57 0.48 2.15
N ASN A 339 -3.59 0.49 0.82
CA ASN A 339 -3.06 1.55 -0.01
C ASN A 339 -3.87 2.85 0.08
N LYS A 340 -3.23 4.01 -0.14
CA LYS A 340 -3.86 5.33 -0.23
C LYS A 340 -3.23 6.06 -1.40
N GLY A 341 -3.70 5.71 -2.60
CA GLY A 341 -3.15 6.19 -3.85
C GLY A 341 -4.19 6.80 -4.78
N ILE A 342 -3.75 7.75 -5.60
CA ILE A 342 -4.52 8.35 -6.68
C ILE A 342 -3.66 8.33 -7.93
N ILE A 343 -4.22 7.95 -9.08
CA ILE A 343 -3.58 8.10 -10.38
C ILE A 343 -4.47 8.99 -11.26
N VAL A 344 -3.86 9.94 -11.95
CA VAL A 344 -4.58 10.92 -12.79
C VAL A 344 -4.02 10.88 -14.20
N ASP A 345 -4.88 10.61 -15.16
CA ASP A 345 -4.60 10.65 -16.60
C ASP A 345 -3.37 9.81 -17.03
N GLY A 346 -2.95 8.84 -16.20
CA GLY A 346 -1.72 8.05 -16.39
C GLY A 346 -0.43 8.87 -16.36
N ARG A 347 -0.45 10.11 -15.84
CA ARG A 347 0.68 11.07 -15.81
C ARG A 347 1.07 11.59 -14.44
N LEU A 348 0.18 11.44 -13.46
CA LEU A 348 0.38 11.89 -12.08
C LEU A 348 -0.02 10.77 -11.14
N VAL A 349 0.77 10.55 -10.09
CA VAL A 349 0.44 9.61 -9.03
C VAL A 349 0.67 10.23 -7.66
N LEU A 350 -0.26 9.99 -6.74
CA LEU A 350 -0.12 10.25 -5.30
C LEU A 350 0.10 8.93 -4.58
N ILE A 351 1.16 8.85 -3.79
CA ILE A 351 1.45 7.75 -2.85
C ILE A 351 1.45 8.36 -1.45
N SER A 352 0.65 7.83 -0.53
CA SER A 352 0.54 8.43 0.81
C SER A 352 0.14 7.45 1.91
N SER A 353 0.24 7.93 3.14
CA SER A 353 -0.35 7.28 4.32
C SER A 353 -1.75 7.78 4.68
N ILE A 354 -2.27 8.77 3.94
CA ILE A 354 -3.47 9.56 4.25
C ILE A 354 -4.73 8.77 3.97
N ASN A 355 -5.43 8.33 5.00
CA ASN A 355 -6.77 7.75 4.86
C ASN A 355 -7.82 8.83 4.56
N TYR A 356 -8.94 8.44 3.94
CA TYR A 356 -10.05 9.35 3.75
C TYR A 356 -10.96 9.33 4.98
N SER A 357 -10.44 9.97 6.04
CA SER A 357 -11.16 10.37 7.24
C SER A 357 -10.75 11.80 7.60
N ASP A 358 -11.65 12.57 8.18
CA ASP A 358 -11.35 13.96 8.57
C ASP A 358 -10.12 14.03 9.47
N GLY A 359 -10.01 13.10 10.42
CA GLY A 359 -8.86 13.02 11.31
C GLY A 359 -7.55 12.79 10.57
N SER A 360 -7.52 11.91 9.57
CA SER A 360 -6.30 11.64 8.79
C SER A 360 -5.89 12.86 7.95
N ILE A 361 -6.86 13.53 7.36
CA ILE A 361 -6.60 14.68 6.48
C ILE A 361 -6.21 15.94 7.28
N THR A 362 -6.83 16.17 8.46
CA THR A 362 -6.76 17.49 9.13
C THR A 362 -6.17 17.48 10.54
N ALA A 363 -5.93 16.30 11.14
CA ALA A 363 -5.59 16.20 12.56
C ALA A 363 -4.42 15.26 12.87
N ASN A 364 -4.15 14.30 12.00
CA ASN A 364 -2.99 13.42 12.13
C ASN A 364 -1.73 14.08 11.57
N ARG A 365 -0.57 13.53 11.91
CA ARG A 365 0.62 13.64 11.06
C ARG A 365 0.59 12.48 10.08
N GLU A 366 0.51 12.81 8.79
CA GLU A 366 0.61 11.87 7.67
C GLU A 366 1.68 12.37 6.71
N ALA A 367 2.14 11.49 5.81
CA ALA A 367 3.09 11.84 4.78
C ALA A 367 2.68 11.23 3.43
N GLY A 368 2.96 11.95 2.37
CA GLY A 368 2.76 11.47 1.01
C GLY A 368 3.56 12.29 0.02
N VAL A 369 3.50 11.89 -1.24
CA VAL A 369 4.14 12.57 -2.34
C VAL A 369 3.31 12.46 -3.60
N ILE A 370 3.23 13.55 -4.34
CA ILE A 370 2.68 13.61 -5.69
C ILE A 370 3.86 13.63 -6.66
N ILE A 371 3.86 12.70 -7.61
CA ILE A 371 4.85 12.63 -8.70
C ILE A 371 4.12 12.89 -10.00
N GLU A 372 4.56 13.92 -10.73
CA GLU A 372 4.12 14.17 -12.12
C GLU A 372 5.21 13.65 -13.06
N ASN A 373 5.06 12.42 -13.47
CA ASN A 373 5.87 11.73 -14.46
C ASN A 373 5.06 10.57 -15.04
N GLU A 374 4.96 10.52 -16.36
CA GLU A 374 4.11 9.55 -17.06
C GLU A 374 4.58 8.10 -16.83
N GLU A 375 5.89 7.84 -16.85
CA GLU A 375 6.42 6.48 -16.68
C GLU A 375 6.16 5.94 -15.27
N VAL A 376 6.38 6.78 -14.25
CA VAL A 376 6.10 6.43 -12.85
C VAL A 376 4.60 6.21 -12.63
N ALA A 377 3.75 7.14 -13.10
CA ALA A 377 2.30 7.02 -12.94
C ALA A 377 1.74 5.79 -13.66
N GLN A 378 2.29 5.50 -14.85
CA GLN A 378 1.86 4.36 -15.65
C GLN A 378 2.24 3.01 -14.99
N TRP A 379 3.36 2.94 -14.27
CA TRP A 379 3.74 1.74 -13.53
C TRP A 379 2.71 1.42 -12.42
N TYR A 380 2.29 2.45 -11.66
CA TYR A 380 1.23 2.26 -10.66
C TYR A 380 -0.14 1.99 -11.30
N LEU A 381 -0.40 2.53 -12.49
CA LEU A 381 -1.64 2.24 -13.22
C LEU A 381 -1.71 0.77 -13.67
N ASP A 382 -0.58 0.16 -14.04
CA ASP A 382 -0.55 -1.28 -14.36
C ASP A 382 -0.91 -2.14 -13.13
N ILE A 383 -0.50 -1.72 -11.94
CA ILE A 383 -0.84 -2.39 -10.67
C ILE A 383 -2.32 -2.16 -10.33
N PHE A 384 -2.78 -0.92 -10.46
CA PHE A 384 -4.19 -0.58 -10.23
C PHE A 384 -5.10 -1.37 -11.19
N ASP A 385 -4.74 -1.47 -12.46
CA ASP A 385 -5.50 -2.24 -13.45
C ASP A 385 -5.55 -3.74 -13.09
N PHE A 386 -4.44 -4.30 -12.58
CA PHE A 386 -4.44 -5.66 -12.06
C PHE A 386 -5.37 -5.81 -10.85
N ASP A 387 -5.23 -4.94 -9.85
CA ASP A 387 -6.06 -4.97 -8.63
C ASP A 387 -7.54 -4.75 -8.95
N TRP A 388 -7.84 -3.90 -9.93
CA TRP A 388 -9.18 -3.68 -10.45
C TRP A 388 -9.76 -4.93 -11.09
N GLY A 389 -8.95 -5.66 -11.87
CA GLY A 389 -9.39 -6.87 -12.58
C GLY A 389 -9.64 -8.09 -11.69
N ILE A 390 -9.05 -8.12 -10.50
CA ILE A 390 -9.23 -9.19 -9.52
C ILE A 390 -10.14 -8.79 -8.35
N GLY A 391 -10.62 -7.55 -8.32
CA GLY A 391 -11.51 -7.07 -7.27
C GLY A 391 -12.93 -7.63 -7.41
N ASP A 392 -13.61 -7.76 -6.29
CA ASP A 392 -15.02 -8.18 -6.24
C ASP A 392 -15.94 -6.98 -6.50
N CYS A 393 -16.85 -7.13 -7.44
CA CYS A 393 -18.03 -6.29 -7.54
C CYS A 393 -19.22 -7.18 -7.21
N ASP A 394 -20.10 -6.80 -6.33
CA ASP A 394 -21.24 -7.58 -5.80
C ASP A 394 -22.17 -8.28 -6.84
N ALA A 395 -21.66 -8.57 -8.02
CA ALA A 395 -22.36 -9.24 -9.10
C ALA A 395 -22.33 -10.75 -8.91
N MET A 396 -23.50 -11.34 -8.98
CA MET A 396 -23.83 -12.73 -8.64
C MET A 396 -23.13 -13.82 -9.48
N ASN A 397 -22.41 -13.50 -10.54
CA ASN A 397 -21.51 -14.38 -11.27
C ASN A 397 -20.42 -13.50 -11.87
N GLU A 398 -19.21 -13.69 -11.42
CA GLU A 398 -18.09 -12.81 -11.75
C GLU A 398 -17.16 -13.46 -12.76
N VAL A 399 -16.61 -12.64 -13.63
CA VAL A 399 -15.56 -13.04 -14.56
C VAL A 399 -14.45 -12.01 -14.54
N ASN A 400 -13.28 -12.42 -14.07
CA ASN A 400 -12.10 -11.60 -13.94
C ASN A 400 -10.98 -12.06 -14.88
N VAL A 401 -10.10 -11.14 -15.27
CA VAL A 401 -8.99 -11.43 -16.18
C VAL A 401 -7.66 -11.11 -15.51
N TYR A 402 -6.75 -12.05 -15.60
CA TYR A 402 -5.38 -11.93 -15.14
C TYR A 402 -4.42 -12.27 -16.29
N TRP A 403 -3.21 -11.76 -16.30
CA TRP A 403 -2.20 -12.11 -17.29
C TRP A 403 -0.79 -12.21 -16.69
N SER A 404 0.06 -13.00 -17.36
CA SER A 404 1.46 -13.20 -16.98
C SER A 404 2.34 -13.28 -18.23
N PRO A 405 3.50 -12.60 -18.28
CA PRO A 405 4.00 -11.68 -17.26
C PRO A 405 3.16 -10.40 -17.21
N ASN A 406 3.09 -9.76 -16.05
CA ASN A 406 2.24 -8.59 -15.83
C ASN A 406 2.69 -7.37 -16.64
N ILE A 407 3.98 -7.26 -16.89
CA ILE A 407 4.56 -6.28 -17.80
C ILE A 407 5.21 -7.06 -18.94
N PRO A 408 4.47 -7.38 -20.00
CA PRO A 408 5.02 -8.11 -21.13
C PRO A 408 5.92 -7.23 -21.98
N THR A 409 7.02 -7.79 -22.47
CA THR A 409 7.92 -7.17 -23.43
C THR A 409 7.56 -7.56 -24.87
N SER A 410 8.17 -6.93 -25.86
CA SER A 410 7.95 -7.28 -27.28
C SER A 410 8.43 -8.69 -27.65
N SER A 411 9.13 -9.40 -26.76
CA SER A 411 9.60 -10.77 -26.95
C SER A 411 8.83 -11.80 -26.11
N THR A 412 7.92 -11.37 -25.25
CA THR A 412 7.20 -12.27 -24.34
C THR A 412 5.84 -12.69 -24.88
N THR A 413 5.55 -13.98 -24.75
CA THR A 413 4.20 -14.53 -24.91
C THR A 413 3.42 -14.23 -23.64
N ILE A 414 2.18 -13.77 -23.78
CA ILE A 414 1.33 -13.35 -22.67
C ILE A 414 0.32 -14.46 -22.39
N ASN A 415 0.36 -15.03 -21.19
CA ASN A 415 -0.68 -15.94 -20.74
C ASN A 415 -1.81 -15.15 -20.09
N VAL A 416 -2.99 -15.14 -20.72
CA VAL A 416 -4.20 -14.50 -20.16
C VAL A 416 -5.05 -15.59 -19.52
N THR A 417 -5.33 -15.44 -18.23
CA THR A 417 -6.17 -16.35 -17.45
C THR A 417 -7.47 -15.65 -17.11
N VAL A 418 -8.59 -16.31 -17.38
CA VAL A 418 -9.91 -15.90 -16.98
C VAL A 418 -10.29 -16.69 -15.73
N TYR A 419 -10.65 -16.00 -14.68
CA TYR A 419 -11.26 -16.56 -13.49
C TYR A 419 -12.77 -16.36 -13.56
N ALA A 420 -13.53 -17.44 -13.43
CA ALA A 420 -14.97 -17.42 -13.35
C ALA A 420 -15.40 -17.86 -11.94
N HIS A 421 -15.98 -16.94 -11.19
CA HIS A 421 -16.60 -17.25 -9.90
C HIS A 421 -18.11 -17.43 -10.09
N MET A 422 -18.63 -18.60 -9.69
CA MET A 422 -20.02 -18.97 -9.90
C MET A 422 -20.72 -19.18 -8.57
N LEU A 423 -21.85 -18.52 -8.39
CA LEU A 423 -22.70 -18.80 -7.24
C LEU A 423 -23.39 -20.16 -7.39
N ASN A 424 -23.34 -20.96 -6.32
CA ASN A 424 -24.09 -22.24 -6.21
C ASN A 424 -23.65 -23.34 -7.15
N SER A 425 -22.37 -23.53 -7.43
CA SER A 425 -21.84 -24.67 -8.21
C SER A 425 -22.58 -24.88 -9.55
N THR A 426 -22.95 -23.80 -10.22
CA THR A 426 -23.64 -23.87 -11.50
C THR A 426 -22.65 -24.26 -12.60
N ASN A 427 -23.03 -25.15 -13.49
CA ASN A 427 -22.19 -25.53 -14.62
C ASN A 427 -22.05 -24.38 -15.59
N LEU A 428 -20.80 -24.07 -15.92
CA LEU A 428 -20.42 -23.08 -16.92
C LEU A 428 -20.63 -23.69 -18.32
N ASP A 429 -21.34 -23.00 -19.20
CA ASP A 429 -21.60 -23.49 -20.55
C ASP A 429 -20.54 -23.03 -21.55
N GLU A 430 -20.00 -21.83 -21.37
CA GLU A 430 -19.02 -21.24 -22.29
C GLU A 430 -18.18 -20.17 -21.62
N VAL A 431 -16.89 -20.14 -21.98
CA VAL A 431 -15.95 -19.07 -21.60
C VAL A 431 -15.36 -18.46 -22.87
N SER A 432 -15.43 -17.16 -23.00
CA SER A 432 -14.92 -16.41 -24.15
C SER A 432 -14.00 -15.29 -23.69
N LEU A 433 -12.87 -15.14 -24.40
CA LEU A 433 -11.95 -14.03 -24.25
C LEU A 433 -11.97 -13.16 -25.50
N GLY A 434 -12.48 -11.96 -25.39
CA GLY A 434 -12.32 -10.91 -26.37
C GLY A 434 -10.93 -10.30 -26.27
N VAL A 435 -10.27 -10.08 -27.39
CA VAL A 435 -8.95 -9.44 -27.48
C VAL A 435 -8.98 -8.37 -28.57
N ARG A 436 -8.52 -7.18 -28.26
CA ARG A 436 -8.35 -6.08 -29.20
C ARG A 436 -6.93 -5.53 -29.11
N ILE A 437 -6.20 -5.51 -30.21
CA ILE A 437 -4.82 -5.01 -30.27
C ILE A 437 -4.86 -3.57 -30.81
N GLY A 438 -4.37 -2.63 -30.00
CA GLY A 438 -4.43 -1.20 -30.32
C GLY A 438 -5.86 -0.73 -30.58
N THR A 439 -6.08 -0.07 -31.71
CA THR A 439 -7.40 0.39 -32.19
C THR A 439 -8.08 -0.60 -33.15
N GLY A 440 -7.56 -1.83 -33.26
CA GLY A 440 -8.09 -2.86 -34.15
C GLY A 440 -9.49 -3.37 -33.77
N ALA A 441 -9.99 -4.31 -34.55
CA ALA A 441 -11.26 -4.98 -34.27
C ALA A 441 -11.10 -5.99 -33.14
N TRP A 442 -12.19 -6.26 -32.42
CA TRP A 442 -12.26 -7.34 -31.46
C TRP A 442 -12.16 -8.71 -32.12
N SER A 443 -11.37 -9.58 -31.54
CA SER A 443 -11.28 -11.01 -31.87
C SER A 443 -11.71 -11.82 -30.66
N ASN A 444 -12.74 -12.63 -30.79
CA ASN A 444 -13.23 -13.47 -29.72
C ASN A 444 -12.65 -14.88 -29.83
N TYR A 445 -12.18 -15.39 -28.73
CA TYR A 445 -11.60 -16.72 -28.59
C TYR A 445 -12.38 -17.53 -27.56
N SER A 446 -12.79 -18.73 -27.94
CA SER A 446 -13.18 -19.72 -26.94
C SER A 446 -11.94 -20.17 -26.19
N ILE A 447 -11.97 -20.16 -24.87
CA ILE A 447 -10.83 -20.57 -24.07
C ILE A 447 -10.84 -22.08 -23.92
N ILE A 448 -9.70 -22.71 -24.22
CA ILE A 448 -9.60 -24.14 -24.42
C ILE A 448 -8.96 -24.86 -23.23
N GLU A 449 -8.05 -24.19 -22.49
CA GLU A 449 -7.37 -24.78 -21.34
C GLU A 449 -8.13 -24.44 -20.07
N HIS A 450 -8.52 -25.49 -19.36
CA HIS A 450 -9.25 -25.41 -18.11
C HIS A 450 -8.33 -25.92 -16.97
N ILE A 451 -8.17 -25.11 -15.96
CA ILE A 451 -7.44 -25.45 -14.74
C ILE A 451 -8.45 -25.40 -13.60
N HIS A 452 -8.90 -26.58 -13.15
CA HIS A 452 -9.82 -26.68 -12.02
C HIS A 452 -9.07 -26.46 -10.70
N ASN A 453 -9.53 -25.51 -9.88
CA ASN A 453 -9.00 -25.29 -8.53
C ASN A 453 -9.95 -25.91 -7.50
N SER A 454 -9.66 -27.15 -7.10
CA SER A 454 -10.52 -27.92 -6.18
C SER A 454 -10.51 -27.45 -4.72
N GLU A 455 -9.63 -26.49 -4.36
CA GLU A 455 -9.50 -26.04 -2.98
C GLU A 455 -10.41 -24.83 -2.64
N GLU A 456 -10.94 -24.12 -3.65
CA GLU A 456 -11.71 -22.89 -3.47
C GLU A 456 -13.18 -22.97 -3.96
N GLY A 457 -13.73 -24.17 -4.06
CA GLY A 457 -15.17 -24.36 -4.31
C GLY A 457 -15.62 -23.98 -5.73
N ASP A 458 -16.25 -22.84 -5.91
CA ASP A 458 -16.93 -22.46 -7.16
C ASP A 458 -16.05 -21.65 -8.14
N LEU A 459 -14.73 -21.60 -7.92
CA LEU A 459 -13.78 -20.86 -8.77
C LEU A 459 -13.20 -21.77 -9.87
N GLU A 460 -13.41 -21.37 -11.11
CA GLU A 460 -12.90 -22.03 -12.30
C GLU A 460 -11.91 -21.09 -13.03
N SER A 461 -10.79 -21.61 -13.52
CA SER A 461 -9.82 -20.83 -14.28
C SER A 461 -9.57 -21.39 -15.68
N TYR A 462 -9.44 -20.50 -16.66
CA TYR A 462 -9.25 -20.79 -18.07
C TYR A 462 -8.12 -19.94 -18.64
N SER A 463 -7.18 -20.52 -19.33
CA SER A 463 -6.00 -19.82 -19.83
C SER A 463 -5.90 -19.81 -21.34
N ARG A 464 -5.31 -18.73 -21.88
CA ARG A 464 -4.95 -18.60 -23.29
C ARG A 464 -3.64 -17.84 -23.47
N LEU A 465 -2.78 -18.38 -24.31
CA LEU A 465 -1.56 -17.70 -24.74
C LEU A 465 -1.84 -16.71 -25.88
N LEU A 466 -1.47 -15.46 -25.69
CA LEU A 466 -1.41 -14.44 -26.73
C LEU A 466 0.04 -14.29 -27.22
N PRO A 467 0.26 -14.13 -28.55
CA PRO A 467 1.60 -13.93 -29.08
C PRO A 467 2.19 -12.59 -28.62
N ALA A 468 3.51 -12.52 -28.55
CA ALA A 468 4.24 -11.29 -28.30
C ALA A 468 3.80 -10.17 -29.25
N GLN A 469 3.69 -8.96 -28.74
CA GLN A 469 3.29 -7.76 -29.48
C GLN A 469 4.41 -6.73 -29.50
N ALA A 470 4.36 -5.78 -30.42
CA ALA A 470 5.35 -4.72 -30.50
C ALA A 470 5.36 -3.85 -29.23
N ASP A 471 6.52 -3.29 -28.92
CA ASP A 471 6.68 -2.32 -27.85
C ASP A 471 5.71 -1.13 -28.00
N GLY A 472 5.15 -0.66 -26.92
CA GLY A 472 4.13 0.39 -26.88
C GLY A 472 2.72 -0.08 -27.30
N THR A 473 2.51 -1.38 -27.57
CA THR A 473 1.19 -1.90 -27.92
C THR A 473 0.30 -2.02 -26.67
N ASN A 474 -0.91 -1.49 -26.76
CA ASN A 474 -1.98 -1.78 -25.81
C ASN A 474 -2.82 -2.95 -26.33
N ILE A 475 -3.04 -3.95 -25.49
CA ILE A 475 -3.92 -5.07 -25.77
C ILE A 475 -5.10 -4.96 -24.80
N THR A 476 -6.29 -4.69 -25.32
CA THR A 476 -7.50 -4.71 -24.48
C THR A 476 -8.07 -6.11 -24.48
N VAL A 477 -8.33 -6.63 -23.30
CA VAL A 477 -8.94 -7.96 -23.10
C VAL A 477 -10.24 -7.82 -22.32
N GLN A 478 -11.22 -8.65 -22.64
CA GLN A 478 -12.50 -8.73 -21.92
C GLN A 478 -12.96 -10.17 -21.90
N ALA A 479 -13.16 -10.73 -20.73
CA ALA A 479 -13.71 -12.05 -20.59
C ALA A 479 -15.23 -12.02 -20.49
N SER A 480 -15.86 -13.11 -20.91
CA SER A 480 -17.28 -13.34 -20.70
C SER A 480 -17.56 -14.82 -20.48
N ILE A 481 -18.54 -15.11 -19.65
CA ILE A 481 -19.01 -16.46 -19.35
C ILE A 481 -20.49 -16.58 -19.68
N ARG A 482 -20.93 -17.79 -20.05
CA ARG A 482 -22.33 -18.07 -20.28
C ARG A 482 -22.82 -19.18 -19.36
N ILE A 483 -23.93 -18.91 -18.69
CA ILE A 483 -24.64 -19.86 -17.84
C ILE A 483 -26.09 -19.92 -18.33
N GLY A 484 -26.52 -21.04 -18.87
CA GLY A 484 -27.81 -21.17 -19.53
C GLY A 484 -27.90 -20.25 -20.75
N SER A 485 -28.85 -19.33 -20.74
CA SER A 485 -29.05 -18.34 -21.80
C SER A 485 -28.44 -16.97 -21.48
N THR A 486 -27.85 -16.80 -20.31
CA THR A 486 -27.36 -15.49 -19.82
C THR A 486 -25.85 -15.38 -19.99
N TRP A 487 -25.41 -14.25 -20.56
CA TRP A 487 -24.01 -13.88 -20.61
C TRP A 487 -23.67 -12.92 -19.48
N TYR A 488 -22.57 -13.19 -18.79
CA TYR A 488 -21.93 -12.32 -17.81
C TYR A 488 -20.63 -11.83 -18.41
N VAL A 489 -20.45 -10.54 -18.47
CA VAL A 489 -19.33 -9.89 -19.18
C VAL A 489 -18.51 -9.12 -18.16
N GLY A 490 -17.23 -9.48 -18.02
CA GLY A 490 -16.29 -8.80 -17.18
C GLY A 490 -15.84 -7.46 -17.76
N MET A 491 -15.06 -6.74 -17.00
CA MET A 491 -14.54 -5.42 -17.41
C MET A 491 -13.52 -5.54 -18.53
N GLU A 492 -13.35 -4.46 -19.30
CA GLU A 492 -12.24 -4.31 -20.24
C GLU A 492 -10.95 -4.02 -19.47
N MET A 493 -9.94 -4.85 -19.68
CA MET A 493 -8.61 -4.70 -19.08
C MET A 493 -7.59 -4.38 -20.16
N VAL A 494 -6.57 -3.57 -19.82
CA VAL A 494 -5.53 -3.14 -20.77
C VAL A 494 -4.17 -3.68 -20.36
N ILE A 495 -3.61 -4.55 -21.20
CA ILE A 495 -2.25 -5.08 -21.07
C ILE A 495 -1.32 -4.16 -21.89
N ARG A 496 -0.31 -3.59 -21.25
CA ARG A 496 0.63 -2.67 -21.90
C ARG A 496 1.96 -3.38 -22.15
N VAL A 497 2.35 -3.49 -23.41
CA VAL A 497 3.62 -4.13 -23.81
C VAL A 497 4.73 -3.10 -23.76
N ARG A 498 5.79 -3.33 -22.97
CA ARG A 498 6.91 -2.40 -22.77
C ARG A 498 8.24 -3.12 -22.69
N ASN A 499 9.21 -2.73 -23.51
CA ASN A 499 10.57 -3.29 -23.50
C ASN A 499 11.45 -2.74 -22.37
N SER A 500 11.10 -1.58 -21.82
CA SER A 500 11.81 -0.98 -20.68
C SER A 500 10.80 -0.39 -19.72
N ILE A 501 10.85 -0.85 -18.49
CA ILE A 501 10.38 -0.08 -17.34
C ILE A 501 11.59 0.77 -17.00
N GLY A 502 11.59 2.08 -17.39
CA GLY A 502 12.65 3.04 -17.10
C GLY A 502 14.02 2.42 -16.76
N SER A 503 14.67 1.79 -17.71
CA SER A 503 15.99 1.24 -17.42
C SER A 503 16.95 2.38 -17.21
N LEU A 504 17.47 2.53 -16.01
CA LEU A 504 18.77 3.18 -15.81
C LEU A 504 19.73 2.64 -16.88
N PRO A 505 20.51 3.48 -17.58
CA PRO A 505 21.57 2.98 -18.43
C PRO A 505 22.39 2.04 -17.55
N THR A 506 22.41 0.77 -17.89
CA THR A 506 23.25 -0.21 -17.24
C THR A 506 24.69 0.29 -17.34
N THR A 507 25.13 1.04 -16.35
CA THR A 507 26.52 1.07 -16.02
C THR A 507 26.80 -0.38 -15.65
N THR A 508 27.38 -1.10 -16.58
CA THR A 508 27.98 -2.40 -16.35
C THR A 508 29.04 -2.25 -15.25
N THR A 509 28.61 -2.16 -14.04
CA THR A 509 29.41 -2.50 -12.89
C THR A 509 29.30 -4.02 -12.73
N THR A 510 30.03 -4.73 -13.57
CA THR A 510 30.47 -6.10 -13.38
C THR A 510 31.28 -6.28 -12.08
N THR A 511 30.82 -5.68 -10.97
CA THR A 511 31.65 -5.66 -9.75
C THR A 511 30.97 -6.30 -8.54
N THR A 512 29.65 -6.42 -8.47
CA THR A 512 29.02 -6.91 -7.25
C THR A 512 28.90 -8.41 -7.19
N VAL A 513 28.53 -9.09 -8.27
CA VAL A 513 28.44 -10.56 -8.26
C VAL A 513 29.82 -11.19 -8.22
N ASP A 514 30.79 -10.62 -8.94
CA ASP A 514 32.18 -11.12 -8.90
C ASP A 514 32.84 -10.81 -7.55
N GLN A 515 32.56 -9.69 -6.91
CA GLN A 515 33.04 -9.38 -5.56
C GLN A 515 32.39 -10.26 -4.49
N LEU A 516 31.08 -10.51 -4.59
CA LEU A 516 30.40 -11.43 -3.69
C LEU A 516 30.86 -12.88 -3.88
N MET A 517 31.05 -13.31 -5.13
CA MET A 517 31.60 -14.64 -5.42
C MET A 517 33.07 -14.75 -4.96
N GLN A 518 33.88 -13.70 -5.12
CA GLN A 518 35.23 -13.66 -4.62
C GLN A 518 35.25 -13.67 -3.08
N PHE A 519 34.39 -12.90 -2.43
CA PHE A 519 34.20 -12.89 -0.98
C PHE A 519 33.79 -14.28 -0.46
N LEU A 520 32.84 -14.96 -1.09
CA LEU A 520 32.42 -16.32 -0.73
C LEU A 520 33.53 -17.35 -0.95
N ILE A 521 34.34 -17.19 -1.99
CA ILE A 521 35.50 -18.04 -2.25
C ILE A 521 36.57 -17.81 -1.18
N ASP A 522 36.88 -16.58 -0.86
CA ASP A 522 37.90 -16.22 0.14
C ASP A 522 37.48 -16.68 1.54
N TRP A 523 36.22 -16.49 1.94
CA TRP A 523 35.71 -17.00 3.22
C TRP A 523 35.58 -18.51 3.25
N GLY A 524 35.25 -19.15 2.15
CA GLY A 524 35.26 -20.62 2.02
C GLY A 524 36.62 -21.20 2.26
N ILE A 525 37.70 -20.53 1.82
CA ILE A 525 39.11 -20.93 2.06
C ILE A 525 39.44 -20.78 3.56
N TYR A 526 39.04 -19.71 4.22
CA TYR A 526 39.27 -19.52 5.65
C TYR A 526 38.49 -20.51 6.52
N ILE A 527 37.26 -20.83 6.19
CA ILE A 527 36.46 -21.84 6.88
C ILE A 527 37.07 -23.21 6.71
N ALA A 528 37.52 -23.57 5.51
CA ALA A 528 38.20 -24.83 5.25
C ALA A 528 39.53 -24.94 6.03
N ALA A 529 40.30 -23.85 6.10
CA ALA A 529 41.54 -23.78 6.88
C ALA A 529 41.27 -23.91 8.40
N ALA A 530 40.22 -23.28 8.92
CA ALA A 530 39.84 -23.39 10.32
C ALA A 530 39.38 -24.82 10.69
N ILE A 531 38.61 -25.47 9.83
CA ILE A 531 38.18 -26.86 10.01
C ILE A 531 39.40 -27.80 9.96
N ALA A 532 40.33 -27.60 9.04
CA ALA A 532 41.57 -28.38 8.95
C ALA A 532 42.44 -28.20 10.22
N ALA A 533 42.55 -26.99 10.76
CA ALA A 533 43.29 -26.75 11.99
C ALA A 533 42.66 -27.43 13.21
N VAL A 534 41.32 -27.44 13.32
CA VAL A 534 40.59 -28.15 14.37
C VAL A 534 40.79 -29.67 14.26
N ILE A 535 40.71 -30.21 13.05
CA ILE A 535 40.93 -31.64 12.81
C ILE A 535 42.36 -32.02 13.16
N LEU A 536 43.35 -31.21 12.76
CA LEU A 536 44.76 -31.44 13.13
C LEU A 536 44.95 -31.36 14.65
N GLY A 537 44.31 -30.40 15.33
CA GLY A 537 44.35 -30.29 16.78
C GLY A 537 43.79 -31.52 17.50
N ILE A 538 42.69 -32.07 17.01
CA ILE A 538 42.07 -33.30 17.56
C ILE A 538 42.96 -34.53 17.30
N VAL A 539 43.61 -34.63 16.15
CA VAL A 539 44.53 -35.72 15.82
C VAL A 539 45.78 -35.66 16.68
N PHE A 540 46.31 -34.47 16.97
CA PHE A 540 47.44 -34.29 17.88
C PHE A 540 47.11 -34.58 19.35
N GLN A 541 45.89 -34.27 19.81
CA GLN A 541 45.45 -34.61 21.16
C GLN A 541 45.21 -36.12 21.38
N ARG A 542 44.92 -36.89 20.34
CA ARG A 542 44.74 -38.36 20.42
C ARG A 542 46.06 -39.15 20.32
N ARG A 543 47.20 -38.47 20.09
CA ARG A 543 48.53 -39.10 20.04
C ARG A 543 49.40 -38.78 21.27
N ARG A 544 48.83 -38.13 22.27
CA ARG A 544 49.37 -38.08 23.64
C ARG A 544 48.41 -38.89 24.55
#